data_593c8f444b7aeb5f1bbd1ff6f13423ff
#
_entry.id   593c8f444b7aeb5f1bbd1ff6f13423ff
#
_cell.length_a   1.000
_cell.length_b   1.000
_cell.length_c   1.000
_cell.angle_alpha   90.00
_cell.angle_beta   90.00
_cell.angle_gamma   90.00
#
_symmetry.space_group_name_H-M   'P 1'
#
loop_
_entity.id
_entity.type
_entity.pdbx_description
1 polymer ?
#
loop_
_entity_poly.entity_id
_entity_poly.type
_entity_poly.pdbx_seq_one_letter_code
_entity_poly.pdbx_strand_id
1 'polypeptide(L)'
;MTAVVDSYNWSSKFDGVTSRNLDDALTVTLGGSYDFGVAKAYLSGQYFDNMLANDATNAAAQKDTMDTYASFGSYFNGKAFKGYSILAGMDAPVLGGKALFAVGYTDAKDADGSDALGKTELSRYGASVGYTYDLSRRTNVYAVAAYYKDSVDKDASSSHQDHDPSTATIYAGIRHTF
;
A
#
# COMPACT_ATOMS: atom_id res chain seq x y z
N MET A 1 -18.54 -3.96 9.16
CA MET A 1 -18.42 -4.09 7.72
C MET A 1 -18.38 -2.69 7.12
N THR A 2 -17.47 -2.40 6.22
CA THR A 2 -17.29 -1.09 5.60
C THR A 2 -17.10 -1.31 4.11
N ALA A 3 -17.72 -0.47 3.29
CA ALA A 3 -17.51 -0.39 1.85
C ALA A 3 -17.26 1.06 1.48
N VAL A 4 -16.24 1.31 0.68
CA VAL A 4 -15.87 2.64 0.19
C VAL A 4 -15.64 2.54 -1.32
N VAL A 5 -16.18 3.49 -2.06
CA VAL A 5 -15.94 3.67 -3.48
C VAL A 5 -15.47 5.10 -3.68
N ASP A 6 -14.26 5.25 -4.19
CA ASP A 6 -13.70 6.55 -4.55
C ASP A 6 -13.49 6.60 -6.06
N SER A 7 -13.92 7.70 -6.68
CA SER A 7 -13.67 7.98 -8.08
C SER A 7 -13.03 9.36 -8.22
N TYR A 8 -11.94 9.43 -8.95
CA TYR A 8 -11.22 10.66 -9.23
C TYR A 8 -11.25 10.94 -10.72
N ASN A 9 -11.80 12.11 -11.07
CA ASN A 9 -11.79 12.58 -12.46
C ASN A 9 -10.54 13.44 -12.69
N TRP A 10 -9.65 12.95 -13.55
CA TRP A 10 -8.42 13.63 -13.92
C TRP A 10 -8.65 14.49 -15.16
N SER A 11 -9.14 15.71 -15.01
CA SER A 11 -9.17 16.68 -16.11
C SER A 11 -8.03 17.68 -15.96
N SER A 12 -6.89 17.46 -16.59
CA SER A 12 -5.84 18.47 -16.70
C SER A 12 -5.89 19.13 -18.07
N LYS A 13 -6.48 20.31 -18.15
CA LYS A 13 -6.24 21.24 -19.26
C LYS A 13 -4.96 22.04 -18.91
N PHE A 14 -3.83 21.55 -19.32
CA PHE A 14 -2.61 22.36 -19.35
C PHE A 14 -2.45 22.96 -20.73
N ASP A 15 -2.48 24.30 -20.82
CA ASP A 15 -2.27 25.05 -22.05
C ASP A 15 -0.85 24.73 -22.60
N GLY A 16 -0.80 24.05 -23.74
CA GLY A 16 0.37 23.99 -24.61
C GLY A 16 1.29 22.78 -24.54
N VAL A 17 1.02 21.76 -23.72
CA VAL A 17 1.77 20.50 -23.72
C VAL A 17 0.80 19.33 -23.85
N THR A 18 1.13 18.41 -24.75
CA THR A 18 0.38 17.20 -25.12
C THR A 18 -0.48 16.68 -23.96
N SER A 19 -1.80 16.88 -24.08
CA SER A 19 -2.77 16.34 -23.14
C SER A 19 -2.68 14.82 -23.17
N ARG A 20 -2.11 14.20 -22.13
CA ARG A 20 -2.37 12.82 -21.82
C ARG A 20 -3.86 12.77 -21.43
N ASN A 21 -4.65 12.10 -22.23
CA ASN A 21 -6.00 11.75 -21.85
C ASN A 21 -5.87 10.72 -20.73
N LEU A 22 -5.94 11.18 -19.48
CA LEU A 22 -5.93 10.31 -18.32
C LEU A 22 -7.37 9.86 -18.08
N ASP A 23 -7.61 8.57 -18.13
CA ASP A 23 -8.90 8.01 -17.77
C ASP A 23 -9.16 8.21 -16.27
N ASP A 24 -10.44 8.23 -15.89
CA ASP A 24 -10.85 8.42 -14.50
C ASP A 24 -10.30 7.28 -13.61
N ALA A 25 -9.77 7.63 -12.45
CA ALA A 25 -9.33 6.66 -11.48
C ALA A 25 -10.49 6.15 -10.62
N LEU A 26 -10.52 4.85 -10.38
CA LEU A 26 -11.52 4.19 -9.54
C LEU A 26 -10.82 3.35 -8.46
N THR A 27 -11.31 3.48 -7.23
CA THR A 27 -10.93 2.60 -6.13
C THR A 27 -12.18 2.07 -5.44
N VAL A 28 -12.22 0.76 -5.24
CA VAL A 28 -13.27 0.08 -4.47
C VAL A 28 -12.63 -0.67 -3.33
N THR A 29 -13.02 -0.34 -2.11
CA THR A 29 -12.51 -1.00 -0.89
C THR A 29 -13.66 -1.64 -0.13
N LEU A 30 -13.49 -2.90 0.24
CA LEU A 30 -14.39 -3.66 1.10
C LEU A 30 -13.60 -4.15 2.31
N GLY A 31 -14.18 -4.01 3.50
CA GLY A 31 -13.54 -4.47 4.72
C GLY A 31 -14.54 -4.93 5.77
N GLY A 32 -14.08 -5.82 6.61
CA GLY A 32 -14.86 -6.32 7.74
C GLY A 32 -13.99 -6.81 8.88
N SER A 33 -14.60 -6.94 10.04
CA SER A 33 -13.96 -7.55 11.19
C SER A 33 -14.95 -8.41 11.94
N TYR A 34 -14.43 -9.43 12.59
CA TYR A 34 -15.21 -10.33 13.45
C TYR A 34 -14.49 -10.53 14.78
N ASP A 35 -15.22 -10.37 15.87
CA ASP A 35 -14.71 -10.54 17.22
C ASP A 35 -15.12 -11.92 17.73
N PHE A 36 -14.12 -12.76 17.99
CA PHE A 36 -14.30 -14.12 18.54
C PHE A 36 -14.33 -14.14 20.08
N GLY A 37 -14.23 -12.97 20.74
CA GLY A 37 -14.12 -12.85 22.19
C GLY A 37 -12.70 -13.05 22.75
N VAL A 38 -11.90 -13.88 22.12
CA VAL A 38 -10.48 -14.14 22.46
C VAL A 38 -9.51 -13.47 21.52
N ALA A 39 -9.96 -13.13 20.32
CA ALA A 39 -9.21 -12.42 19.30
C ALA A 39 -10.18 -11.74 18.35
N LYS A 40 -9.75 -10.69 17.68
CA LYS A 40 -10.52 -10.01 16.64
C LYS A 40 -9.78 -10.13 15.31
N ALA A 41 -10.47 -10.67 14.31
CA ALA A 41 -9.94 -10.79 12.96
C ALA A 41 -10.46 -9.65 12.06
N TYR A 42 -9.64 -9.30 11.08
CA TYR A 42 -9.91 -8.26 10.09
C TYR A 42 -9.60 -8.80 8.71
N LEU A 43 -10.42 -8.45 7.75
CA LEU A 43 -10.18 -8.74 6.34
C LEU A 43 -10.59 -7.53 5.52
N SER A 44 -9.73 -7.11 4.61
CA SER A 44 -10.06 -6.10 3.62
C SER A 44 -9.53 -6.48 2.25
N GLY A 45 -10.28 -6.08 1.22
CA GLY A 45 -9.90 -6.17 -0.17
C GLY A 45 -10.09 -4.82 -0.84
N GLN A 46 -9.19 -4.48 -1.75
CA GLN A 46 -9.24 -3.26 -2.54
C GLN A 46 -8.99 -3.60 -3.99
N TYR A 47 -9.81 -3.04 -4.87
CA TYR A 47 -9.55 -2.96 -6.30
C TYR A 47 -9.27 -1.51 -6.66
N PHE A 48 -8.31 -1.29 -7.54
CA PHE A 48 -7.97 0.03 -8.04
C PHE A 48 -7.69 -0.03 -9.55
N ASP A 49 -8.12 1.02 -10.25
CA ASP A 49 -7.95 1.17 -11.69
C ASP A 49 -7.53 2.60 -12.02
N ASN A 50 -6.65 2.76 -12.98
CA ASN A 50 -6.10 4.04 -13.44
C ASN A 50 -5.49 4.91 -12.32
N MET A 51 -4.92 4.28 -11.30
CA MET A 51 -4.20 5.00 -10.27
C MET A 51 -2.91 5.57 -10.83
N LEU A 52 -2.69 6.88 -10.62
CA LEU A 52 -1.43 7.50 -10.99
C LEU A 52 -0.40 7.29 -9.87
N ALA A 53 0.77 6.83 -10.27
CA ALA A 53 1.94 6.97 -9.43
C ALA A 53 2.21 8.47 -9.24
N ASN A 54 2.21 8.93 -7.99
CA ASN A 54 2.65 10.28 -7.69
C ASN A 54 4.03 10.49 -8.31
N ASP A 55 4.14 11.51 -9.13
CA ASP A 55 5.35 11.89 -9.83
C ASP A 55 6.52 11.99 -8.83
N ALA A 56 7.70 11.58 -9.25
CA ALA A 56 8.94 11.58 -8.45
C ALA A 56 9.29 12.95 -7.84
N THR A 57 8.66 14.03 -8.28
CA THR A 57 8.77 15.36 -7.69
C THR A 57 8.20 15.45 -6.27
N ASN A 58 7.25 14.60 -5.91
CA ASN A 58 6.71 14.52 -4.55
C ASN A 58 7.48 13.55 -3.63
N ALA A 59 8.32 12.69 -4.18
CA ALA A 59 9.17 11.81 -3.39
C ALA A 59 10.19 12.58 -2.51
N ALA A 60 10.56 13.79 -2.91
CA ALA A 60 11.45 14.66 -2.13
C ALA A 60 10.72 15.35 -0.97
N ALA A 61 9.41 15.58 -1.08
CA ALA A 61 8.60 16.21 -0.03
C ALA A 61 8.07 15.19 1.01
N GLN A 62 8.04 13.92 0.66
CA GLN A 62 7.62 12.82 1.56
C GLN A 62 8.77 12.18 2.34
N LYS A 63 9.96 12.74 2.29
CA LYS A 63 11.17 12.20 2.92
C LYS A 63 11.14 12.19 4.45
N ASP A 64 10.20 12.88 5.07
CA ASP A 64 10.08 13.00 6.53
C ASP A 64 8.95 12.17 7.15
N THR A 65 8.12 11.52 6.38
CA THR A 65 7.17 10.55 6.88
C THR A 65 7.71 9.17 6.60
N MET A 66 7.63 8.26 7.53
CA MET A 66 8.01 6.83 7.54
C MET A 66 7.78 6.00 6.25
N ASP A 67 7.66 6.63 5.14
CA ASP A 67 7.55 6.08 3.81
C ASP A 67 8.94 5.84 3.21
N THR A 68 9.65 4.93 3.81
CA THR A 68 10.67 4.15 3.11
C THR A 68 9.99 3.16 2.13
N TYR A 69 8.75 3.43 1.84
CA TYR A 69 8.09 2.84 0.72
C TYR A 69 8.67 3.54 -0.51
N ALA A 70 9.64 2.92 -1.18
CA ALA A 70 9.68 3.10 -2.62
C ALA A 70 8.21 3.02 -3.01
N SER A 71 7.57 4.16 -3.25
CA SER A 71 6.12 4.17 -3.34
C SER A 71 5.82 3.12 -4.39
N PHE A 72 4.94 2.20 -4.09
CA PHE A 72 4.51 1.14 -4.99
C PHE A 72 4.34 1.68 -6.41
N GLY A 73 3.85 2.91 -6.52
CA GLY A 73 3.72 3.66 -7.75
C GLY A 73 5.03 4.08 -8.43
N SER A 74 6.16 4.15 -7.74
CA SER A 74 7.45 4.54 -8.36
C SER A 74 7.94 3.53 -9.40
N TYR A 75 7.51 2.27 -9.28
CA TYR A 75 7.84 1.25 -10.26
C TYR A 75 7.19 1.49 -11.62
N PHE A 76 6.06 2.22 -11.64
CA PHE A 76 5.29 2.52 -12.85
C PHE A 76 5.75 3.79 -13.58
N ASN A 77 6.75 4.52 -13.06
CA ASN A 77 7.35 5.69 -13.72
C ASN A 77 6.34 6.73 -14.21
N GLY A 78 5.35 7.08 -13.39
CA GLY A 78 4.32 8.05 -13.72
C GLY A 78 3.25 7.54 -14.69
N LYS A 79 3.23 6.25 -15.01
CA LYS A 79 2.13 5.61 -15.73
C LYS A 79 0.98 5.29 -14.79
N ALA A 80 -0.23 5.24 -15.32
CA ALA A 80 -1.37 4.71 -14.60
C ALA A 80 -1.25 3.20 -14.41
N PHE A 81 -1.68 2.71 -13.26
CA PHE A 81 -1.65 1.29 -12.92
C PHE A 81 -2.99 0.83 -12.35
N LYS A 82 -3.25 -0.46 -12.47
CA LYS A 82 -4.46 -1.13 -11.97
C LYS A 82 -4.10 -2.42 -11.28
N GLY A 83 -4.97 -2.84 -10.37
CA GLY A 83 -4.74 -4.07 -9.64
C GLY A 83 -5.67 -4.27 -8.47
N TYR A 84 -5.24 -5.13 -7.55
CA TYR A 84 -5.98 -5.41 -6.33
C TYR A 84 -5.04 -5.64 -5.15
N SER A 85 -5.57 -5.46 -3.95
CA SER A 85 -4.88 -5.85 -2.72
C SER A 85 -5.81 -6.58 -1.77
N ILE A 86 -5.25 -7.49 -0.98
CA ILE A 86 -5.95 -8.20 0.09
C ILE A 86 -5.09 -8.08 1.35
N LEU A 87 -5.72 -7.72 2.45
CA LEU A 87 -5.11 -7.63 3.76
C LEU A 87 -5.93 -8.43 4.76
N ALA A 88 -5.28 -9.33 5.47
CA ALA A 88 -5.84 -10.04 6.61
C ALA A 88 -5.04 -9.70 7.87
N GLY A 89 -5.72 -9.48 8.97
CA GLY A 89 -5.10 -9.15 10.24
C GLY A 89 -5.86 -9.75 11.42
N MET A 90 -5.18 -9.79 12.55
CA MET A 90 -5.76 -10.24 13.81
C MET A 90 -5.13 -9.48 14.98
N ASP A 91 -5.92 -9.16 15.96
CA ASP A 91 -5.42 -8.75 17.27
C ASP A 91 -5.97 -9.65 18.39
N ALA A 92 -5.14 -9.86 19.41
CA ALA A 92 -5.52 -10.67 20.58
C ALA A 92 -4.89 -10.10 21.86
N PRO A 93 -5.60 -10.13 23.01
CA PRO A 93 -5.03 -9.78 24.29
C PRO A 93 -3.99 -10.84 24.71
N VAL A 94 -2.77 -10.41 24.97
CA VAL A 94 -1.64 -11.27 25.37
C VAL A 94 -0.82 -10.56 26.43
N LEU A 95 -0.50 -11.22 27.54
CA LEU A 95 0.42 -10.73 28.60
C LEU A 95 0.12 -9.30 29.09
N GLY A 96 -1.17 -8.96 29.24
CA GLY A 96 -1.58 -7.64 29.72
C GLY A 96 -1.57 -6.53 28.65
N GLY A 97 -1.15 -6.83 27.45
CA GLY A 97 -1.20 -5.95 26.29
C GLY A 97 -2.00 -6.58 25.16
N LYS A 98 -1.73 -6.15 23.94
CA LYS A 98 -2.38 -6.64 22.72
C LYS A 98 -1.32 -6.98 21.67
N ALA A 99 -1.32 -8.23 21.22
CA ALA A 99 -0.55 -8.65 20.05
C ALA A 99 -1.35 -8.36 18.78
N LEU A 100 -0.64 -7.92 17.73
CA LEU A 100 -1.19 -7.63 16.42
C LEU A 100 -0.42 -8.43 15.37
N PHE A 101 -1.13 -8.94 14.39
CA PHE A 101 -0.57 -9.65 13.26
C PHE A 101 -1.31 -9.25 11.99
N ALA A 102 -0.59 -9.05 10.90
CA ALA A 102 -1.19 -8.82 9.60
C ALA A 102 -0.35 -9.45 8.48
N VAL A 103 -1.04 -9.90 7.43
CA VAL A 103 -0.46 -10.35 6.17
C VAL A 103 -1.20 -9.66 5.03
N GLY A 104 -0.47 -9.32 3.97
CA GLY A 104 -1.04 -8.65 2.82
C GLY A 104 -0.43 -9.14 1.52
N TYR A 105 -1.23 -9.06 0.48
CA TYR A 105 -0.83 -9.30 -0.90
C TYR A 105 -1.40 -8.20 -1.79
N THR A 106 -0.60 -7.71 -2.71
CA THR A 106 -1.00 -6.73 -3.72
C THR A 106 -0.44 -7.16 -5.06
N ASP A 107 -1.26 -7.08 -6.09
CA ASP A 107 -0.89 -7.31 -7.48
C ASP A 107 -1.30 -6.08 -8.29
N ALA A 108 -0.42 -5.60 -9.14
CA ALA A 108 -0.66 -4.43 -9.97
C ALA A 108 0.09 -4.51 -11.29
N LYS A 109 -0.46 -3.90 -12.31
CA LYS A 109 0.12 -3.79 -13.64
C LYS A 109 -0.22 -2.46 -14.28
N ASP A 110 0.48 -2.10 -15.34
CA ASP A 110 0.14 -0.93 -16.14
C ASP A 110 -1.34 -0.97 -16.54
N ALA A 111 -2.04 0.16 -16.39
CA ALA A 111 -3.45 0.28 -16.79
C ALA A 111 -3.58 0.27 -18.30
N ASP A 112 -2.65 0.95 -19.01
CA ASP A 112 -2.61 1.02 -20.47
C ASP A 112 -1.72 -0.08 -21.03
N GLY A 113 -2.33 -1.02 -21.75
CA GLY A 113 -1.70 -2.28 -22.16
C GLY A 113 -0.66 -2.20 -23.29
N SER A 114 -0.26 -1.02 -23.76
CA SER A 114 0.63 -0.94 -24.93
C SER A 114 1.39 0.37 -25.02
N ASP A 115 2.55 0.44 -24.42
CA ASP A 115 3.45 1.55 -24.68
C ASP A 115 4.83 1.07 -25.13
N ALA A 116 5.48 1.90 -25.97
CA ALA A 116 6.88 1.76 -26.39
C ALA A 116 7.89 1.74 -25.20
N LEU A 117 7.43 1.99 -23.98
CA LEU A 117 8.21 2.02 -22.75
C LEU A 117 8.20 0.68 -21.97
N GLY A 118 7.54 -0.36 -22.51
CA GLY A 118 7.47 -1.67 -21.87
C GLY A 118 6.31 -1.81 -20.88
N LYS A 119 6.04 -3.03 -20.48
CA LYS A 119 5.00 -3.43 -19.55
C LYS A 119 5.62 -3.63 -18.17
N THR A 120 4.97 -3.10 -17.13
CA THR A 120 5.38 -3.31 -15.75
C THR A 120 4.30 -4.13 -15.03
N GLU A 121 4.71 -5.21 -14.42
CA GLU A 121 3.91 -6.01 -13.50
C GLU A 121 4.60 -6.02 -12.14
N LEU A 122 3.83 -5.89 -11.07
CA LEU A 122 4.33 -5.80 -9.71
C LEU A 122 3.46 -6.63 -8.80
N SER A 123 4.05 -7.54 -8.07
CA SER A 123 3.41 -8.20 -6.93
C SER A 123 4.17 -7.88 -5.64
N ARG A 124 3.44 -7.63 -4.57
CA ARG A 124 3.96 -7.40 -3.23
C ARG A 124 3.27 -8.31 -2.25
N TYR A 125 4.04 -8.99 -1.40
CA TYR A 125 3.52 -9.68 -0.25
C TYR A 125 4.30 -9.28 1.00
N GLY A 126 3.62 -9.26 2.12
CA GLY A 126 4.23 -8.86 3.36
C GLY A 126 3.51 -9.37 4.58
N ALA A 127 4.22 -9.31 5.69
CA ALA A 127 3.70 -9.64 7.00
C ALA A 127 4.20 -8.64 8.04
N SER A 128 3.41 -8.41 9.05
CA SER A 128 3.81 -7.60 10.20
C SER A 128 3.33 -8.22 11.50
N VAL A 129 4.09 -7.98 12.54
CA VAL A 129 3.75 -8.33 13.92
C VAL A 129 3.98 -7.12 14.80
N GLY A 130 3.06 -6.87 15.71
CA GLY A 130 3.15 -5.77 16.64
C GLY A 130 2.70 -6.16 18.04
N TYR A 131 3.09 -5.34 18.99
CA TYR A 131 2.64 -5.45 20.36
C TYR A 131 2.40 -4.05 20.93
N THR A 132 1.28 -3.87 21.62
CA THR A 132 0.98 -2.63 22.35
C THR A 132 0.67 -2.96 23.80
N TYR A 133 1.18 -2.14 24.72
CA TYR A 133 0.99 -2.29 26.16
C TYR A 133 0.54 -0.95 26.75
N ASP A 134 -0.58 -0.98 27.48
CA ASP A 134 -1.14 0.19 28.11
C ASP A 134 -0.45 0.43 29.47
N LEU A 135 0.31 1.53 29.57
CA LEU A 135 0.90 1.99 30.82
C LEU A 135 -0.13 2.70 31.71
N SER A 136 -1.12 3.32 31.09
CA SER A 136 -2.25 3.98 31.75
C SER A 136 -3.43 4.09 30.77
N ARG A 137 -4.57 4.62 31.23
CA ARG A 137 -5.73 4.93 30.35
C ARG A 137 -5.42 5.91 29.23
N ARG A 138 -4.34 6.65 29.32
CA ARG A 138 -3.95 7.70 28.36
C ARG A 138 -2.60 7.47 27.70
N THR A 139 -1.85 6.43 28.13
CA THR A 139 -0.49 6.20 27.67
C THR A 139 -0.29 4.74 27.33
N ASN A 140 0.13 4.46 26.11
CA ASN A 140 0.61 3.13 25.75
C ASN A 140 1.98 3.20 25.07
N VAL A 141 2.69 2.10 25.14
CA VAL A 141 3.89 1.84 24.36
C VAL A 141 3.58 0.81 23.28
N TYR A 142 4.26 0.88 22.17
CA TYR A 142 4.09 -0.07 21.09
C TYR A 142 5.41 -0.36 20.38
N ALA A 143 5.50 -1.55 19.81
CA ALA A 143 6.55 -1.95 18.88
C ALA A 143 5.94 -2.73 17.72
N VAL A 144 6.47 -2.53 16.52
CA VAL A 144 6.05 -3.24 15.31
C VAL A 144 7.27 -3.62 14.50
N ALA A 145 7.27 -4.85 13.99
CA ALA A 145 8.18 -5.31 12.97
C ALA A 145 7.37 -5.70 11.72
N ALA A 146 7.84 -5.26 10.57
CA ALA A 146 7.22 -5.56 9.28
C ALA A 146 8.28 -6.00 8.27
N TYR A 147 7.89 -6.90 7.39
CA TYR A 147 8.67 -7.35 6.26
C TYR A 147 7.78 -7.40 5.04
N TYR A 148 8.26 -6.92 3.91
CA TYR A 148 7.63 -7.15 2.62
C TYR A 148 8.66 -7.41 1.53
N LYS A 149 8.24 -8.13 0.51
CA LYS A 149 9.00 -8.41 -0.70
C LYS A 149 8.17 -7.99 -1.91
N ASP A 150 8.82 -7.29 -2.83
CA ASP A 150 8.29 -6.97 -4.14
C ASP A 150 8.87 -7.93 -5.16
N SER A 151 8.09 -8.27 -6.18
CA SER A 151 8.54 -8.89 -7.40
C SER A 151 8.09 -7.99 -8.54
N VAL A 152 9.06 -7.41 -9.22
CA VAL A 152 8.84 -6.43 -10.29
C VAL A 152 9.34 -7.00 -11.59
N ASP A 153 8.44 -7.17 -12.53
CA ASP A 153 8.73 -7.62 -13.88
C ASP A 153 8.55 -6.46 -14.86
N LYS A 154 9.60 -6.13 -15.60
CA LYS A 154 9.59 -5.06 -16.60
C LYS A 154 10.01 -5.63 -17.95
N ASP A 155 9.05 -5.74 -18.83
CA ASP A 155 9.27 -6.04 -20.25
C ASP A 155 9.47 -4.75 -21.05
N ALA A 156 10.71 -4.37 -21.29
CA ALA A 156 11.04 -3.33 -22.26
C ALA A 156 11.41 -3.97 -23.60
N SER A 157 11.11 -3.32 -24.72
CA SER A 157 11.28 -3.84 -26.10
C SER A 157 12.68 -4.39 -26.42
N SER A 158 13.66 -4.22 -25.55
CA SER A 158 15.04 -4.69 -25.72
C SER A 158 15.66 -5.36 -24.50
N SER A 159 14.98 -5.41 -23.34
CA SER A 159 15.51 -6.04 -22.14
C SER A 159 14.39 -6.41 -21.16
N HIS A 160 14.43 -7.63 -20.68
CA HIS A 160 13.65 -8.10 -19.56
C HIS A 160 14.45 -7.84 -18.27
N GLN A 161 13.84 -7.21 -17.28
CA GLN A 161 14.47 -6.92 -15.99
C GLN A 161 13.57 -7.39 -14.85
N ASP A 162 14.04 -8.41 -14.15
CA ASP A 162 13.46 -8.86 -12.89
C ASP A 162 14.16 -8.15 -11.74
N HIS A 163 13.39 -7.62 -10.82
CA HIS A 163 13.92 -7.00 -9.61
C HIS A 163 13.05 -7.36 -8.41
N ASP A 164 13.68 -8.01 -7.42
CA ASP A 164 13.03 -8.56 -6.24
C ASP A 164 13.51 -7.87 -4.94
N PRO A 165 13.21 -6.57 -4.73
CA PRO A 165 13.62 -5.91 -3.51
C PRO A 165 12.80 -6.39 -2.30
N SER A 166 13.45 -6.43 -1.15
CA SER A 166 12.79 -6.70 0.11
C SER A 166 13.13 -5.64 1.15
N THR A 167 12.18 -5.36 2.03
CA THR A 167 12.34 -4.37 3.09
C THR A 167 11.90 -4.96 4.41
N ALA A 168 12.73 -4.77 5.44
CA ALA A 168 12.39 -5.05 6.82
C ALA A 168 12.41 -3.74 7.61
N THR A 169 11.38 -3.50 8.39
CA THR A 169 11.23 -2.29 9.21
C THR A 169 10.88 -2.67 10.64
N ILE A 170 11.51 -2.01 11.60
CA ILE A 170 11.15 -2.10 13.01
C ILE A 170 10.99 -0.69 13.55
N TYR A 171 9.90 -0.45 14.24
CA TYR A 171 9.68 0.81 14.95
C TYR A 171 9.02 0.58 16.30
N ALA A 172 9.29 1.49 17.24
CA ALA A 172 8.67 1.50 18.55
C ALA A 172 8.37 2.94 18.97
N GLY A 173 7.37 3.12 19.81
CA GLY A 173 7.01 4.45 20.25
C GLY A 173 6.11 4.45 21.48
N ILE A 174 5.84 5.66 21.95
CA ILE A 174 4.90 5.96 23.03
C ILE A 174 3.79 6.82 22.45
N ARG A 175 2.55 6.48 22.75
CA ARG A 175 1.38 7.29 22.44
C ARG A 175 0.77 7.80 23.72
N HIS A 176 0.57 9.13 23.82
CA HIS A 176 -0.12 9.77 24.93
C HIS A 176 -1.31 10.58 24.40
N THR A 177 -2.46 10.45 25.05
CA THR A 177 -3.69 11.20 24.72
C THR A 177 -3.97 12.20 25.84
N PHE A 178 -4.10 13.47 25.51
CA PHE A 178 -4.39 14.56 26.45
C PHE A 178 -5.87 14.67 26.78
#